data_370277f310cad11ce2f763277ef14b9f
#
_entry.id   370277f310cad11ce2f763277ef14b9f
#
_cell.length_a   1.000
_cell.length_b   1.000
_cell.length_c   1.000
_cell.angle_alpha   90.00
_cell.angle_beta   90.00
_cell.angle_gamma   90.00
#
_symmetry.space_group_name_H-M   'P 1'
#
loop_
_entity.id
_entity.type
_entity.pdbx_description
1 polymer ?
#
loop_
_entity_poly.entity_id
_entity_poly.type
_entity_poly.pdbx_seq_one_letter_code
_entity_poly.pdbx_strand_id
1 'polypeptide(L)'
;MKWSVVEKRNQFAEVLNMSESETVVEEEVEEVVIEEVRPIAGIGTLVFGKWDVSAITCKDPGLAPYINLTTVGVPHSGGRHANAWFGKAKLSVVERYINKLMRSGPYTGKKQGAMKAFEAALDAIAEKSGENPLQVFVNAICNGAPMEEITRIKFGAVSQPKAVDASPSRRLDVALRNLAIGAHQGTHKSKRTLTNCIINELSKAGSGDATSYAVAKKEELERIASSAR
;
A
#
# COMPACT_ATOMS: atom_id res chain seq x y z
N MET A 1 55.17 34.33 -13.59
CA MET A 1 53.78 34.77 -13.77
C MET A 1 53.08 34.61 -12.42
N LYS A 2 52.82 35.73 -11.73
CA LYS A 2 52.16 35.73 -10.42
C LYS A 2 50.67 35.90 -10.67
N TRP A 3 49.88 34.84 -10.50
CA TRP A 3 48.45 34.94 -10.48
C TRP A 3 48.03 35.71 -9.22
N SER A 4 47.12 36.68 -9.39
CA SER A 4 46.70 37.51 -8.27
C SER A 4 45.87 36.71 -7.28
N VAL A 5 46.03 36.99 -6.00
CA VAL A 5 45.31 36.33 -4.89
C VAL A 5 43.78 36.45 -5.05
N VAL A 6 43.34 37.45 -5.82
CA VAL A 6 41.92 37.71 -6.11
C VAL A 6 41.30 36.68 -7.04
N GLU A 7 42.04 36.20 -8.07
CA GLU A 7 41.53 35.15 -9.00
C GLU A 7 41.38 33.78 -8.33
N LYS A 8 42.27 33.45 -7.38
CA LYS A 8 42.13 32.23 -6.59
C LYS A 8 40.91 32.24 -5.65
N ARG A 9 40.57 33.41 -5.09
CA ARG A 9 39.38 33.56 -4.24
C ARG A 9 38.10 33.42 -5.04
N ASN A 10 38.04 33.89 -6.27
CA ASN A 10 36.88 33.77 -7.12
C ASN A 10 36.67 32.33 -7.59
N GLN A 11 37.72 31.57 -7.93
CA GLN A 11 37.62 30.14 -8.24
C GLN A 11 37.17 29.32 -7.04
N PHE A 12 37.62 29.64 -5.82
CA PHE A 12 37.13 28.96 -4.62
C PHE A 12 35.68 29.31 -4.28
N ALA A 13 35.22 30.53 -4.58
CA ALA A 13 33.83 30.92 -4.39
C ALA A 13 32.89 30.24 -5.40
N GLU A 14 33.32 30.04 -6.65
CA GLU A 14 32.57 29.28 -7.66
C GLU A 14 32.48 27.80 -7.31
N VAL A 15 33.53 27.18 -6.78
CA VAL A 15 33.53 25.79 -6.35
C VAL A 15 32.64 25.57 -5.11
N LEU A 16 32.59 26.54 -4.18
CA LEU A 16 31.71 26.50 -3.00
C LEU A 16 30.24 26.69 -3.40
N ASN A 17 29.95 27.56 -4.35
CA ASN A 17 28.57 27.71 -4.86
C ASN A 17 28.08 26.50 -5.66
N MET A 18 28.97 25.75 -6.33
CA MET A 18 28.61 24.48 -6.98
C MET A 18 28.33 23.36 -5.97
N SER A 19 29.02 23.36 -4.82
CA SER A 19 28.75 22.37 -3.77
C SER A 19 27.47 22.65 -2.98
N GLU A 20 27.05 23.92 -2.89
CA GLU A 20 25.76 24.28 -2.28
C GLU A 20 24.55 24.03 -3.21
N SER A 21 24.77 24.03 -4.53
CA SER A 21 23.70 23.69 -5.49
C SER A 21 23.47 22.17 -5.66
N GLU A 22 24.46 21.35 -5.32
CA GLU A 22 24.31 19.87 -5.32
C GLU A 22 23.64 19.33 -4.07
N THR A 23 23.62 20.06 -2.95
CA THR A 23 22.97 19.62 -1.71
C THR A 23 21.48 19.98 -1.61
N VAL A 24 20.92 20.71 -2.56
CA VAL A 24 19.50 21.10 -2.60
C VAL A 24 18.68 20.22 -3.57
N VAL A 25 19.32 19.29 -4.26
CA VAL A 25 18.62 18.37 -5.20
C VAL A 25 18.16 17.05 -4.53
N GLU A 26 18.45 16.87 -3.25
CA GLU A 26 17.99 15.71 -2.50
C GLU A 26 16.84 16.10 -1.58
N GLU A 27 15.62 16.18 -2.09
CA GLU A 27 14.36 15.90 -1.36
C GLU A 27 13.10 16.35 -2.12
N GLU A 28 13.08 16.31 -3.45
CA GLU A 28 11.80 16.13 -4.13
C GLU A 28 11.62 14.64 -4.38
N VAL A 29 11.11 13.94 -3.38
CA VAL A 29 10.47 12.64 -3.60
C VAL A 29 9.30 12.93 -4.53
N GLU A 30 9.51 12.73 -5.84
CA GLU A 30 8.44 12.79 -6.82
C GLU A 30 7.32 11.86 -6.35
N GLU A 31 6.27 12.44 -5.80
CA GLU A 31 5.04 11.72 -5.54
C GLU A 31 4.54 11.19 -6.89
N VAL A 32 4.75 9.90 -7.11
CA VAL A 32 4.25 9.25 -8.32
C VAL A 32 2.74 9.28 -8.26
N VAL A 33 2.17 10.26 -8.95
CA VAL A 33 0.74 10.33 -9.20
C VAL A 33 0.35 9.06 -9.93
N ILE A 34 -0.61 8.32 -9.40
CA ILE A 34 -1.17 7.15 -10.07
C ILE A 34 -1.99 7.67 -11.25
N GLU A 35 -1.29 7.98 -12.35
CA GLU A 35 -1.91 8.39 -13.58
C GLU A 35 -2.57 7.20 -14.29
N GLU A 36 -3.69 7.51 -14.89
CA GLU A 36 -4.48 6.70 -15.83
C GLU A 36 -5.21 5.47 -15.29
N VAL A 37 -6.20 5.75 -14.48
CA VAL A 37 -7.39 4.90 -14.50
C VAL A 37 -8.28 5.40 -15.65
N ARG A 38 -8.15 4.80 -16.83
CA ARG A 38 -9.07 5.11 -17.96
C ARG A 38 -10.47 4.69 -17.55
N PRO A 39 -11.45 5.61 -17.47
CA PRO A 39 -12.83 5.24 -17.17
C PRO A 39 -13.32 4.30 -18.28
N ILE A 40 -13.83 3.15 -17.90
CA ILE A 40 -14.54 2.28 -18.82
C ILE A 40 -15.80 3.05 -19.25
N ALA A 41 -15.95 3.31 -20.55
CA ALA A 41 -17.07 4.06 -21.08
C ALA A 41 -18.41 3.48 -20.58
N GLY A 42 -19.21 4.32 -19.91
CA GLY A 42 -20.54 3.97 -19.42
C GLY A 42 -20.67 3.62 -17.93
N ILE A 43 -19.57 3.47 -17.19
CA ILE A 43 -19.59 3.27 -15.73
C ILE A 43 -18.93 4.50 -15.09
N GLY A 44 -19.61 5.11 -14.11
CA GLY A 44 -19.16 6.36 -13.50
C GLY A 44 -17.69 6.35 -13.06
N THR A 45 -17.09 7.52 -13.09
CA THR A 45 -15.67 7.76 -12.75
C THR A 45 -15.32 7.55 -11.27
N LEU A 46 -16.30 7.15 -10.45
CA LEU A 46 -16.19 7.11 -9.00
C LEU A 46 -16.23 5.66 -8.48
N VAL A 47 -15.39 5.35 -7.51
CA VAL A 47 -15.42 4.09 -6.77
C VAL A 47 -16.66 4.09 -5.87
N PHE A 48 -17.46 3.02 -5.91
CA PHE A 48 -18.79 2.93 -5.28
C PHE A 48 -19.77 4.04 -5.70
N GLY A 49 -19.47 4.78 -6.78
CA GLY A 49 -20.25 5.96 -7.18
C GLY A 49 -20.10 7.18 -6.27
N LYS A 50 -19.13 7.18 -5.33
CA LYS A 50 -18.94 8.22 -4.33
C LYS A 50 -17.56 8.87 -4.35
N TRP A 51 -16.50 8.08 -4.54
CA TRP A 51 -15.11 8.50 -4.28
C TRP A 51 -14.32 8.67 -5.57
N ASP A 52 -13.71 9.84 -5.72
CA ASP A 52 -12.82 10.14 -6.84
C ASP A 52 -11.43 9.54 -6.61
N VAL A 53 -10.81 9.09 -7.70
CA VAL A 53 -9.51 8.43 -7.74
C VAL A 53 -8.41 9.36 -8.25
N SER A 54 -8.77 10.45 -8.92
CA SER A 54 -7.83 11.31 -9.67
C SER A 54 -6.75 11.96 -8.82
N ALA A 55 -7.03 12.20 -7.53
CA ALA A 55 -6.12 12.90 -6.61
C ALA A 55 -5.32 11.95 -5.69
N ILE A 56 -5.31 10.64 -5.99
CA ILE A 56 -4.67 9.66 -5.11
C ILE A 56 -3.22 9.50 -5.48
N THR A 57 -2.34 9.70 -4.49
CA THR A 57 -0.89 9.52 -4.63
C THR A 57 -0.42 8.27 -3.89
N CYS A 58 0.61 7.61 -4.41
CA CYS A 58 1.26 6.47 -3.77
C CYS A 58 2.68 6.84 -3.34
N LYS A 59 2.97 6.73 -2.04
CA LYS A 59 4.30 7.04 -1.49
C LYS A 59 5.40 6.07 -1.95
N ASP A 60 5.03 4.85 -2.32
CA ASP A 60 5.98 3.83 -2.75
C ASP A 60 5.92 3.66 -4.28
N PRO A 61 6.93 4.14 -5.02
CA PRO A 61 6.96 4.03 -6.48
C PRO A 61 6.98 2.58 -6.96
N GLY A 62 7.52 1.65 -6.17
CA GLY A 62 7.53 0.22 -6.50
C GLY A 62 6.14 -0.43 -6.46
N LEU A 63 5.23 0.09 -5.63
CA LEU A 63 3.86 -0.41 -5.53
C LEU A 63 2.89 0.28 -6.48
N ALA A 64 3.18 1.53 -6.88
CA ALA A 64 2.29 2.34 -7.71
C ALA A 64 1.75 1.61 -8.97
N PRO A 65 2.57 0.90 -9.77
CA PRO A 65 2.08 0.19 -10.96
C PRO A 65 1.15 -0.99 -10.65
N TYR A 66 1.17 -1.50 -9.41
CA TYR A 66 0.37 -2.65 -8.98
C TYR A 66 -0.90 -2.27 -8.21
N ILE A 67 -0.99 -1.00 -7.78
CA ILE A 67 -2.19 -0.43 -7.16
C ILE A 67 -3.12 0.04 -8.26
N ASN A 68 -4.02 -0.85 -8.68
CA ASN A 68 -5.03 -0.49 -9.67
C ASN A 68 -6.31 -0.04 -8.97
N LEU A 69 -6.66 1.22 -9.14
CA LEU A 69 -7.88 1.83 -8.61
C LEU A 69 -8.95 2.00 -9.69
N THR A 70 -9.00 1.09 -10.68
CA THR A 70 -10.04 1.15 -11.71
C THR A 70 -11.41 1.39 -11.08
N THR A 71 -12.08 2.42 -11.56
CA THR A 71 -13.40 2.81 -11.09
C THR A 71 -14.44 1.77 -11.49
N VAL A 72 -14.98 1.10 -10.51
CA VAL A 72 -16.03 0.10 -10.69
C VAL A 72 -17.12 0.39 -9.67
N GLY A 73 -18.32 0.67 -10.13
CA GLY A 73 -19.47 0.91 -9.24
C GLY A 73 -19.76 -0.28 -8.33
N VAL A 74 -19.59 -1.52 -8.85
CA VAL A 74 -19.70 -2.75 -8.06
C VAL A 74 -18.42 -3.56 -8.23
N PRO A 75 -17.57 -3.70 -7.19
CA PRO A 75 -16.30 -4.41 -7.27
C PRO A 75 -16.50 -5.94 -7.32
N HIS A 76 -16.91 -6.43 -8.48
CA HIS A 76 -17.14 -7.86 -8.75
C HIS A 76 -16.75 -8.24 -10.18
N SER A 77 -15.60 -8.90 -10.34
CA SER A 77 -15.07 -9.34 -11.64
C SER A 77 -15.46 -10.76 -12.04
N GLY A 78 -16.16 -11.50 -11.18
CA GLY A 78 -16.56 -12.90 -11.44
C GLY A 78 -15.38 -13.87 -11.59
N GLY A 79 -14.17 -13.51 -11.12
CA GLY A 79 -13.00 -14.39 -11.16
C GLY A 79 -12.30 -14.48 -12.52
N ARG A 80 -12.71 -13.74 -13.53
CA ARG A 80 -12.15 -13.79 -14.90
C ARG A 80 -10.65 -13.53 -14.97
N HIS A 81 -10.12 -12.76 -14.01
CA HIS A 81 -8.69 -12.47 -13.90
C HIS A 81 -7.84 -13.73 -13.67
N ALA A 82 -8.41 -14.83 -13.17
CA ALA A 82 -7.68 -16.07 -12.91
C ALA A 82 -7.24 -16.80 -14.19
N ASN A 83 -7.85 -16.52 -15.34
CA ASN A 83 -7.54 -17.15 -16.61
C ASN A 83 -6.27 -16.59 -17.29
N ALA A 84 -5.76 -15.45 -16.84
CA ALA A 84 -4.59 -14.80 -17.41
C ALA A 84 -3.45 -14.74 -16.40
N TRP A 85 -2.21 -14.89 -16.89
CA TRP A 85 -1.00 -14.68 -16.10
C TRP A 85 -0.98 -13.24 -15.56
N PHE A 86 -0.68 -13.09 -14.27
CA PHE A 86 -0.72 -11.80 -13.59
C PHE A 86 -2.02 -11.00 -13.72
N GLY A 87 -3.12 -11.65 -14.13
CA GLY A 87 -4.43 -11.02 -14.29
C GLY A 87 -4.94 -10.31 -13.03
N LYS A 88 -4.48 -10.74 -11.85
CA LYS A 88 -4.78 -10.08 -10.58
C LYS A 88 -4.26 -8.63 -10.49
N ALA A 89 -3.23 -8.25 -11.24
CA ALA A 89 -2.72 -6.89 -11.26
C ALA A 89 -3.70 -5.90 -11.94
N LYS A 90 -4.49 -6.40 -12.89
CA LYS A 90 -5.53 -5.61 -13.57
C LYS A 90 -6.82 -5.47 -12.76
N LEU A 91 -6.94 -6.22 -11.67
CA LEU A 91 -8.10 -6.16 -10.79
C LEU A 91 -8.00 -4.96 -9.86
N SER A 92 -9.13 -4.28 -9.62
CA SER A 92 -9.18 -3.18 -8.65
C SER A 92 -8.70 -3.64 -7.27
N VAL A 93 -7.85 -2.83 -6.63
CA VAL A 93 -7.33 -3.12 -5.28
C VAL A 93 -8.46 -3.20 -4.27
N VAL A 94 -9.53 -2.42 -4.45
CA VAL A 94 -10.75 -2.46 -3.65
C VAL A 94 -11.38 -3.86 -3.70
N GLU A 95 -11.55 -4.44 -4.89
CA GLU A 95 -12.07 -5.79 -5.02
C GLU A 95 -11.11 -6.84 -4.43
N ARG A 96 -9.79 -6.65 -4.60
CA ARG A 96 -8.78 -7.55 -4.00
C ARG A 96 -8.88 -7.55 -2.48
N TYR A 97 -9.08 -6.38 -1.85
CA TYR A 97 -9.26 -6.27 -0.41
C TYR A 97 -10.54 -6.94 0.07
N ILE A 98 -11.68 -6.67 -0.59
CA ILE A 98 -12.97 -7.32 -0.31
C ILE A 98 -12.86 -8.84 -0.43
N ASN A 99 -12.17 -9.34 -1.46
CA ASN A 99 -11.91 -10.77 -1.63
C ASN A 99 -11.05 -11.35 -0.49
N LYS A 100 -10.15 -10.58 0.13
CA LYS A 100 -9.41 -11.02 1.33
C LYS A 100 -10.28 -11.00 2.58
N LEU A 101 -11.12 -9.97 2.75
CA LEU A 101 -12.07 -9.89 3.86
C LEU A 101 -13.03 -11.08 3.88
N MET A 102 -13.55 -11.52 2.73
CA MET A 102 -14.50 -12.63 2.68
C MET A 102 -13.87 -14.02 2.88
N ARG A 103 -12.57 -14.14 3.10
CA ARG A 103 -11.88 -15.45 3.24
C ARG A 103 -11.80 -15.96 4.66
N SER A 104 -12.07 -15.13 5.66
CA SER A 104 -11.80 -15.45 7.07
C SER A 104 -13.06 -15.56 7.91
N GLY A 105 -13.11 -16.59 8.75
CA GLY A 105 -14.09 -16.76 9.81
C GLY A 105 -15.56 -16.69 9.37
N PRO A 106 -16.40 -15.98 10.12
CA PRO A 106 -17.86 -15.94 9.90
C PRO A 106 -18.28 -15.20 8.62
N TYR A 107 -17.32 -14.56 7.94
CA TYR A 107 -17.55 -13.80 6.70
C TYR A 107 -17.19 -14.58 5.44
N THR A 108 -16.80 -15.86 5.58
CA THR A 108 -16.41 -16.71 4.45
C THR A 108 -17.52 -16.78 3.40
N GLY A 109 -17.18 -16.43 2.15
CA GLY A 109 -18.10 -16.42 1.02
C GLY A 109 -19.11 -15.27 0.99
N LYS A 110 -19.21 -14.44 2.03
CA LYS A 110 -20.19 -13.35 2.13
C LYS A 110 -19.68 -12.07 1.49
N LYS A 111 -19.42 -12.09 0.17
CA LYS A 111 -18.82 -10.95 -0.54
C LYS A 111 -19.65 -9.68 -0.44
N GLN A 112 -20.98 -9.75 -0.59
CA GLN A 112 -21.85 -8.59 -0.48
C GLN A 112 -21.81 -7.95 0.91
N GLY A 113 -21.80 -8.76 1.98
CA GLY A 113 -21.68 -8.26 3.35
C GLY A 113 -20.33 -7.57 3.60
N ALA A 114 -19.23 -8.15 3.10
CA ALA A 114 -17.91 -7.55 3.18
C ALA A 114 -17.81 -6.24 2.38
N MET A 115 -18.44 -6.17 1.21
CA MET A 115 -18.49 -4.97 0.37
C MET A 115 -19.23 -3.83 1.06
N LYS A 116 -20.46 -4.09 1.58
CA LYS A 116 -21.22 -3.09 2.34
C LYS A 116 -20.49 -2.62 3.59
N ALA A 117 -19.81 -3.54 4.31
CA ALA A 117 -19.05 -3.18 5.49
C ALA A 117 -17.84 -2.30 5.14
N PHE A 118 -17.17 -2.57 4.01
CA PHE A 118 -16.05 -1.75 3.55
C PHE A 118 -16.52 -0.38 3.05
N GLU A 119 -17.61 -0.30 2.28
CA GLU A 119 -18.21 0.96 1.85
C GLU A 119 -18.57 1.84 3.05
N ALA A 120 -19.31 1.31 4.02
CA ALA A 120 -19.64 2.03 5.26
C ALA A 120 -18.39 2.42 6.08
N ALA A 121 -17.31 1.64 6.01
CA ALA A 121 -16.06 2.01 6.65
C ALA A 121 -15.37 3.19 5.96
N LEU A 122 -15.38 3.26 4.63
CA LEU A 122 -14.86 4.40 3.88
C LEU A 122 -15.66 5.67 4.16
N ASP A 123 -17.01 5.58 4.20
CA ASP A 123 -17.87 6.70 4.55
C ASP A 123 -17.51 7.27 5.93
N ALA A 124 -17.36 6.41 6.94
CA ALA A 124 -17.01 6.82 8.30
C ALA A 124 -15.56 7.33 8.43
N ILE A 125 -14.62 6.86 7.61
CA ILE A 125 -13.24 7.40 7.57
C ILE A 125 -13.28 8.80 6.98
N ALA A 126 -14.03 9.03 5.90
CA ALA A 126 -14.17 10.36 5.30
C ALA A 126 -14.75 11.37 6.28
N GLU A 127 -15.78 10.99 7.04
CA GLU A 127 -16.39 11.85 8.08
C GLU A 127 -15.38 12.22 9.18
N LYS A 128 -14.48 11.30 9.55
CA LYS A 128 -13.50 11.50 10.62
C LYS A 128 -12.27 12.29 10.19
N SER A 129 -11.72 11.97 9.02
CA SER A 129 -10.46 12.56 8.54
C SER A 129 -10.67 13.83 7.72
N GLY A 130 -11.84 13.98 7.08
CA GLY A 130 -12.09 15.03 6.10
C GLY A 130 -11.32 14.87 4.78
N GLU A 131 -10.49 13.80 4.66
CA GLU A 131 -9.70 13.47 3.49
C GLU A 131 -10.38 12.40 2.64
N ASN A 132 -9.87 12.19 1.42
CA ASN A 132 -10.34 11.09 0.59
C ASN A 132 -10.00 9.74 1.25
N PRO A 133 -11.01 8.92 1.64
CA PRO A 133 -10.78 7.67 2.35
C PRO A 133 -9.99 6.64 1.52
N LEU A 134 -9.99 6.76 0.19
CA LEU A 134 -9.17 5.93 -0.67
C LEU A 134 -7.68 6.28 -0.52
N GLN A 135 -7.32 7.54 -0.24
CA GLN A 135 -5.95 7.92 0.06
C GLN A 135 -5.47 7.27 1.36
N VAL A 136 -6.30 7.29 2.41
CA VAL A 136 -6.00 6.59 3.67
C VAL A 136 -5.81 5.08 3.44
N PHE A 137 -6.63 4.48 2.58
CA PHE A 137 -6.52 3.07 2.22
C PHE A 137 -5.21 2.77 1.46
N VAL A 138 -4.81 3.61 0.50
CA VAL A 138 -3.54 3.46 -0.23
C VAL A 138 -2.34 3.64 0.71
N ASN A 139 -2.39 4.64 1.60
CA ASN A 139 -1.36 4.84 2.62
C ASN A 139 -1.24 3.62 3.55
N ALA A 140 -2.37 3.04 3.98
CA ALA A 140 -2.39 1.83 4.79
C ALA A 140 -1.75 0.62 4.07
N ILE A 141 -1.94 0.50 2.76
CA ILE A 141 -1.30 -0.53 1.95
C ILE A 141 0.22 -0.31 1.89
N CYS A 142 0.67 0.91 1.60
CA CYS A 142 2.09 1.24 1.52
C CYS A 142 2.80 0.98 2.87
N ASN A 143 2.19 1.41 3.97
CA ASN A 143 2.75 1.23 5.30
C ASN A 143 2.74 -0.24 5.77
N GLY A 144 1.78 -1.06 5.29
CA GLY A 144 1.68 -2.48 5.64
C GLY A 144 2.42 -3.44 4.70
N ALA A 145 3.06 -2.95 3.64
CA ALA A 145 3.75 -3.77 2.64
C ALA A 145 5.20 -4.08 3.05
N PRO A 146 5.58 -5.34 3.34
CA PRO A 146 6.95 -5.69 3.71
C PRO A 146 7.89 -5.60 2.51
N MET A 147 9.09 -5.08 2.70
CA MET A 147 10.14 -5.03 1.68
C MET A 147 10.90 -6.34 1.58
N GLU A 148 11.18 -6.97 2.71
CA GLU A 148 11.95 -8.19 2.81
C GLU A 148 11.14 -9.32 3.43
N GLU A 149 11.44 -10.54 3.00
CA GLU A 149 10.85 -11.78 3.53
C GLU A 149 11.93 -12.83 3.72
N ILE A 150 11.59 -13.91 4.44
CA ILE A 150 12.48 -15.06 4.60
C ILE A 150 12.04 -16.19 3.69
N THR A 151 13.00 -16.73 2.94
CA THR A 151 12.86 -17.97 2.20
C THR A 151 13.71 -19.06 2.84
N ARG A 152 13.16 -20.26 2.95
CA ARG A 152 13.88 -21.43 3.44
C ARG A 152 14.46 -22.19 2.27
N ILE A 153 15.78 -22.21 2.17
CA ILE A 153 16.52 -22.98 1.18
C ILE A 153 16.89 -24.32 1.79
N LYS A 154 16.55 -25.41 1.11
CA LYS A 154 16.87 -26.75 1.56
C LYS A 154 18.15 -27.24 0.86
N PHE A 155 19.13 -27.61 1.64
CA PHE A 155 20.34 -28.32 1.21
C PHE A 155 20.31 -29.72 1.84
N GLY A 156 19.82 -30.72 1.08
CA GLY A 156 19.58 -32.05 1.61
C GLY A 156 18.57 -32.05 2.76
N ALA A 157 18.98 -32.52 3.94
CA ALA A 157 18.15 -32.56 5.15
C ALA A 157 18.11 -31.24 5.93
N VAL A 158 19.02 -30.29 5.65
CA VAL A 158 19.15 -29.05 6.39
C VAL A 158 18.34 -27.94 5.70
N SER A 159 17.54 -27.21 6.46
CA SER A 159 16.77 -26.04 5.97
C SER A 159 17.36 -24.78 6.57
N GLN A 160 17.93 -23.93 5.71
CA GLN A 160 18.54 -22.65 6.12
C GLN A 160 17.62 -21.48 5.73
N PRO A 161 17.27 -20.58 6.65
CA PRO A 161 16.57 -19.35 6.32
C PRO A 161 17.51 -18.37 5.61
N LYS A 162 17.03 -17.71 4.56
CA LYS A 162 17.74 -16.65 3.86
C LYS A 162 16.80 -15.47 3.62
N ALA A 163 17.28 -14.25 3.90
CA ALA A 163 16.57 -13.03 3.56
C ALA A 163 16.54 -12.83 2.04
N VAL A 164 15.38 -12.44 1.52
CA VAL A 164 15.15 -12.14 0.10
C VAL A 164 14.22 -10.93 -0.02
N ASP A 165 14.40 -10.15 -1.09
CA ASP A 165 13.50 -9.05 -1.39
C ASP A 165 12.16 -9.58 -1.89
N ALA A 166 11.08 -8.96 -1.42
CA ALA A 166 9.73 -9.33 -1.82
C ALA A 166 9.35 -8.61 -3.12
N SER A 167 8.82 -9.37 -4.11
CA SER A 167 8.31 -8.75 -5.34
C SER A 167 7.14 -7.80 -5.05
N PRO A 168 6.98 -6.68 -5.78
CA PRO A 168 5.92 -5.70 -5.51
C PRO A 168 4.52 -6.30 -5.49
N SER A 169 4.21 -7.20 -6.42
CA SER A 169 2.93 -7.92 -6.44
C SER A 169 2.69 -8.76 -5.17
N ARG A 170 3.74 -9.35 -4.60
CA ARG A 170 3.66 -10.12 -3.36
C ARG A 170 3.54 -9.20 -2.15
N ARG A 171 4.29 -8.09 -2.12
CA ARG A 171 4.20 -7.05 -1.09
C ARG A 171 2.75 -6.57 -0.94
N LEU A 172 2.11 -6.22 -2.07
CA LEU A 172 0.70 -5.81 -2.09
C LEU A 172 -0.24 -6.92 -1.60
N ASP A 173 -0.04 -8.17 -2.01
CA ASP A 173 -0.87 -9.29 -1.56
C ASP A 173 -0.76 -9.56 -0.06
N VAL A 174 0.44 -9.40 0.51
CA VAL A 174 0.70 -9.57 1.96
C VAL A 174 0.06 -8.44 2.74
N ALA A 175 0.23 -7.17 2.30
CA ALA A 175 -0.41 -6.01 2.92
C ALA A 175 -1.92 -6.16 2.99
N LEU A 176 -2.58 -6.44 1.86
CA LEU A 176 -4.03 -6.64 1.81
C LEU A 176 -4.50 -7.82 2.69
N ARG A 177 -3.69 -8.88 2.79
CA ARG A 177 -3.99 -10.02 3.68
C ARG A 177 -3.92 -9.62 5.14
N ASN A 178 -2.86 -8.93 5.53
CA ASN A 178 -2.64 -8.53 6.92
C ASN A 178 -3.69 -7.53 7.39
N LEU A 179 -4.04 -6.53 6.58
CA LEU A 179 -5.13 -5.60 6.84
C LEU A 179 -6.48 -6.31 7.03
N ALA A 180 -6.77 -7.32 6.20
CA ALA A 180 -8.00 -8.10 6.35
C ALA A 180 -8.00 -8.97 7.62
N ILE A 181 -6.86 -9.60 7.95
CA ILE A 181 -6.72 -10.40 9.17
C ILE A 181 -6.85 -9.53 10.41
N GLY A 182 -6.22 -8.34 10.43
CA GLY A 182 -6.33 -7.38 11.54
C GLY A 182 -7.78 -6.98 11.81
N ALA A 183 -8.54 -6.64 10.75
CA ALA A 183 -9.97 -6.35 10.87
C ALA A 183 -10.76 -7.54 11.43
N HIS A 184 -10.49 -8.77 11.00
CA HIS A 184 -11.15 -9.97 11.51
C HIS A 184 -10.80 -10.30 12.96
N GLN A 185 -9.54 -10.16 13.35
CA GLN A 185 -9.13 -10.38 14.73
C GLN A 185 -9.86 -9.44 15.70
N GLY A 186 -10.08 -8.19 15.27
CA GLY A 186 -10.83 -7.22 16.05
C GLY A 186 -12.30 -7.61 16.25
N THR A 187 -12.89 -8.39 15.35
CA THR A 187 -14.29 -8.87 15.48
C THR A 187 -14.41 -10.16 16.26
N HIS A 188 -13.33 -10.95 16.37
CA HIS A 188 -13.38 -12.25 17.01
C HIS A 188 -13.68 -12.15 18.51
N LYS A 189 -14.72 -12.86 18.96
CA LYS A 189 -15.19 -12.84 20.37
C LYS A 189 -15.45 -11.42 20.92
N SER A 190 -15.78 -10.46 20.07
CA SER A 190 -16.02 -9.06 20.41
C SER A 190 -17.42 -8.65 19.95
N LYS A 191 -18.01 -7.64 20.64
CA LYS A 191 -19.27 -6.98 20.23
C LYS A 191 -19.07 -5.98 19.08
N ARG A 192 -17.82 -5.78 18.61
CA ARG A 192 -17.49 -4.82 17.57
C ARG A 192 -17.95 -5.32 16.20
N THR A 193 -18.52 -4.42 15.42
CA THR A 193 -18.89 -4.71 14.02
C THR A 193 -17.64 -4.79 13.14
N LEU A 194 -17.71 -5.53 12.02
CA LEU A 194 -16.62 -5.58 11.05
C LEU A 194 -16.26 -4.18 10.53
N THR A 195 -17.25 -3.34 10.27
CA THR A 195 -17.07 -1.94 9.84
C THR A 195 -16.15 -1.18 10.80
N ASN A 196 -16.45 -1.20 12.11
CA ASN A 196 -15.64 -0.50 13.12
C ASN A 196 -14.21 -1.05 13.21
N CYS A 197 -14.03 -2.35 13.02
CA CYS A 197 -12.70 -2.95 13.02
C CYS A 197 -11.90 -2.57 11.77
N ILE A 198 -12.55 -2.48 10.59
CA ILE A 198 -11.92 -1.98 9.37
C ILE A 198 -11.49 -0.52 9.53
N ILE A 199 -12.37 0.34 10.07
CA ILE A 199 -12.06 1.76 10.32
C ILE A 199 -10.81 1.88 11.19
N ASN A 200 -10.79 1.18 12.32
CA ASN A 200 -9.67 1.25 13.25
C ASN A 200 -8.36 0.75 12.64
N GLU A 201 -8.41 -0.36 11.89
CA GLU A 201 -7.23 -0.93 11.25
C GLU A 201 -6.70 -0.02 10.15
N LEU A 202 -7.56 0.48 9.25
CA LEU A 202 -7.16 1.34 8.15
C LEU A 202 -6.65 2.70 8.63
N SER A 203 -7.29 3.33 9.63
CA SER A 203 -6.84 4.60 10.17
C SER A 203 -5.46 4.48 10.81
N LYS A 204 -5.23 3.43 11.61
CA LYS A 204 -3.93 3.17 12.24
C LYS A 204 -2.85 2.80 11.23
N ALA A 205 -3.16 1.92 10.27
CA ALA A 205 -2.23 1.56 9.23
C ALA A 205 -1.90 2.74 8.31
N GLY A 206 -2.89 3.60 8.01
CA GLY A 206 -2.70 4.82 7.22
C GLY A 206 -1.74 5.82 7.86
N SER A 207 -1.79 5.96 9.19
CA SER A 207 -0.83 6.78 9.96
C SER A 207 0.52 6.08 10.24
N GLY A 208 0.67 4.79 9.89
CA GLY A 208 1.88 4.03 10.17
C GLY A 208 2.04 3.61 11.63
N ASP A 209 0.96 3.57 12.41
CA ASP A 209 0.99 3.20 13.81
C ASP A 209 1.26 1.69 13.98
N ALA A 210 2.27 1.33 14.77
CA ALA A 210 2.64 -0.04 15.11
C ALA A 210 1.53 -0.82 15.85
N THR A 211 0.52 -0.15 16.38
CA THR A 211 -0.66 -0.80 16.98
C THR A 211 -1.60 -1.42 15.94
N SER A 212 -1.43 -1.11 14.64
CA SER A 212 -2.08 -1.81 13.53
C SER A 212 -1.48 -3.21 13.38
N TYR A 213 -2.34 -4.20 13.16
CA TYR A 213 -1.88 -5.57 12.91
C TYR A 213 -1.01 -5.67 11.66
N ALA A 214 -1.37 -4.94 10.59
CA ALA A 214 -0.64 -4.99 9.33
C ALA A 214 0.77 -4.41 9.46
N VAL A 215 0.92 -3.26 10.13
CA VAL A 215 2.22 -2.61 10.38
C VAL A 215 3.08 -3.47 11.31
N ALA A 216 2.52 -3.94 12.42
CA ALA A 216 3.23 -4.83 13.35
C ALA A 216 3.74 -6.11 12.67
N LYS A 217 2.96 -6.70 11.77
CA LYS A 217 3.36 -7.89 11.01
C LYS A 217 4.43 -7.59 9.95
N LYS A 218 4.40 -6.41 9.33
CA LYS A 218 5.49 -5.95 8.47
C LYS A 218 6.79 -5.86 9.23
N GLU A 219 6.80 -5.13 10.35
CA GLU A 219 7.98 -4.94 11.19
C GLU A 219 8.53 -6.27 11.73
N GLU A 220 7.66 -7.19 12.13
CA GLU A 220 8.05 -8.54 12.54
C GLU A 220 8.78 -9.29 11.42
N LEU A 221 8.22 -9.29 10.20
CA LEU A 221 8.82 -9.96 9.04
C LEU A 221 10.18 -9.37 8.66
N GLU A 222 10.28 -8.04 8.62
CA GLU A 222 11.52 -7.33 8.28
C GLU A 222 12.60 -7.54 9.37
N ARG A 223 12.22 -7.55 10.65
CA ARG A 223 13.14 -7.86 11.76
C ARG A 223 13.70 -9.28 11.67
N ILE A 224 12.83 -10.27 11.34
CA ILE A 224 13.27 -11.65 11.18
C ILE A 224 14.14 -11.77 9.92
N ALA A 225 13.83 -11.07 8.81
CA ALA A 225 14.65 -11.04 7.62
C ALA A 225 16.03 -10.44 7.89
N SER A 226 16.09 -9.35 8.64
CA SER A 226 17.37 -8.73 9.06
C SER A 226 18.25 -9.70 9.86
N SER A 227 17.67 -10.55 10.69
CA SER A 227 18.42 -11.56 11.46
C SER A 227 18.90 -12.75 10.63
N ALA A 228 18.38 -12.95 9.42
CA ALA A 228 18.69 -14.05 8.51
C ALA A 228 19.61 -13.66 7.33
N ARG A 229 20.17 -12.46 7.38
CA ARG A 229 21.17 -11.95 6.43
C ARG A 229 22.54 -12.59 6.63
#